data_b04c53f37a479dd1fb01b15585d49b8f
#
_entry.id   b04c53f37a479dd1fb01b15585d49b8f
#
_cell.length_a   1.000
_cell.length_b   1.000
_cell.length_c   1.000
_cell.angle_alpha   90.00
_cell.angle_beta   90.00
_cell.angle_gamma   90.00
#
_symmetry.space_group_name_H-M   'P 1'
#
loop_
_entity.id
_entity.type
_entity.pdbx_description
1 polymer ?
#
loop_
_entity_poly.entity_id
_entity_poly.type
_entity_poly.pdbx_seq_one_letter_code
_entity_poly.pdbx_strand_id
1 'polypeptide(L)'
;MSKRLIATLAGAMAIAIVAAGCGSSDDGTETAVVLTKTEFIAQGDAICKKGSEQIEDEANAFAEENDIDTNKPTKEEQEEVISGVLGPALQKQADEISALGAPDGEEEKTEAIVAALESGAEELEDDPGTLLEESGTGPLDKANELANKFGFKECGQE
;
A
#
# COMPACT_ATOMS: atom_id res chain seq x y z
N MET A 1 -9.58 -13.51 -46.96
CA MET A 1 -8.43 -14.26 -47.51
C MET A 1 -7.22 -13.36 -47.45
N SER A 2 -6.27 -13.60 -46.56
CA SER A 2 -4.84 -13.26 -46.70
C SER A 2 -4.13 -13.79 -45.46
N LYS A 3 -3.57 -14.97 -45.63
CA LYS A 3 -2.62 -15.59 -44.69
C LYS A 3 -1.31 -14.81 -44.74
N ARG A 4 -0.80 -14.34 -43.61
CA ARG A 4 0.62 -13.97 -43.49
C ARG A 4 1.26 -14.81 -42.38
N LEU A 5 2.12 -15.69 -42.89
CA LEU A 5 3.11 -16.45 -42.10
C LEU A 5 4.11 -15.44 -41.52
N ILE A 6 4.41 -15.58 -40.25
CA ILE A 6 5.55 -14.92 -39.62
C ILE A 6 6.45 -16.00 -39.02
N ALA A 7 7.67 -15.96 -39.50
CA ALA A 7 8.73 -16.91 -39.21
C ALA A 7 9.27 -16.80 -37.79
N THR A 8 9.53 -17.94 -37.22
CA THR A 8 10.27 -18.18 -35.96
C THR A 8 11.75 -17.80 -36.12
N LEU A 9 12.26 -16.93 -35.24
CA LEU A 9 13.70 -16.78 -34.99
C LEU A 9 14.01 -17.31 -33.59
N ALA A 10 14.59 -18.48 -33.56
CA ALA A 10 15.19 -19.07 -32.39
C ALA A 10 16.58 -18.45 -32.16
N GLY A 11 16.72 -17.65 -31.12
CA GLY A 11 18.00 -17.12 -30.63
C GLY A 11 18.41 -17.86 -29.35
N ALA A 12 19.32 -18.84 -29.50
CA ALA A 12 19.96 -19.51 -28.37
C ALA A 12 21.04 -18.60 -27.79
N MET A 13 20.83 -18.07 -26.57
CA MET A 13 21.85 -17.35 -25.82
C MET A 13 22.39 -18.27 -24.74
N ALA A 14 23.59 -18.80 -24.98
CA ALA A 14 24.31 -19.61 -24.01
C ALA A 14 24.92 -18.70 -22.93
N ILE A 15 24.41 -18.80 -21.72
CA ILE A 15 25.02 -18.17 -20.54
C ILE A 15 25.98 -19.15 -19.91
N ALA A 16 27.28 -18.87 -19.99
CA ALA A 16 28.34 -19.62 -19.30
C ALA A 16 28.26 -19.28 -17.79
N ILE A 17 27.87 -20.26 -16.99
CA ILE A 17 27.92 -20.17 -15.52
C ILE A 17 29.34 -20.56 -15.11
N VAL A 18 30.10 -19.58 -14.61
CA VAL A 18 31.38 -19.86 -13.92
C VAL A 18 31.04 -20.26 -12.49
N ALA A 19 31.08 -21.55 -12.22
CA ALA A 19 31.01 -22.09 -10.89
C ALA A 19 32.40 -21.96 -10.23
N ALA A 20 32.61 -20.93 -9.42
CA ALA A 20 33.70 -20.90 -8.45
C ALA A 20 33.15 -21.48 -7.14
N GLY A 21 33.47 -22.74 -6.88
CA GLY A 21 33.12 -23.40 -5.65
C GLY A 21 33.92 -22.87 -4.48
N CYS A 22 33.25 -22.64 -3.37
CA CYS A 22 33.80 -22.83 -2.04
C CYS A 22 32.68 -23.41 -1.19
N GLY A 23 32.90 -24.62 -0.74
CA GLY A 23 31.99 -25.31 0.14
C GLY A 23 32.00 -24.67 1.52
N SER A 24 30.82 -24.43 2.03
CA SER A 24 30.51 -24.48 3.45
C SER A 24 29.05 -24.90 3.52
N SER A 25 28.83 -26.01 4.19
CA SER A 25 27.50 -26.43 4.62
C SER A 25 27.00 -25.41 5.59
N ASP A 26 26.16 -24.51 5.10
CA ASP A 26 25.40 -23.58 5.95
C ASP A 26 23.97 -24.04 5.91
N ASP A 27 23.54 -24.48 7.05
CA ASP A 27 22.18 -24.77 7.45
C ASP A 27 21.33 -23.54 7.09
N GLY A 28 20.48 -23.68 6.06
CA GLY A 28 19.70 -22.57 5.50
C GLY A 28 18.65 -22.08 6.48
N THR A 29 19.09 -21.37 7.52
CA THR A 29 18.23 -20.42 8.22
C THR A 29 18.26 -19.14 7.37
N GLU A 30 17.25 -18.91 6.55
CA GLU A 30 16.97 -17.57 6.02
C GLU A 30 16.79 -16.68 7.24
N THR A 31 17.86 -16.02 7.64
CA THR A 31 17.76 -14.90 8.58
C THR A 31 16.96 -13.83 7.84
N ALA A 32 15.68 -13.68 8.20
CA ALA A 32 14.90 -12.55 7.77
C ALA A 32 15.72 -11.29 8.07
N VAL A 33 16.05 -10.53 7.03
CA VAL A 33 16.82 -9.30 7.20
C VAL A 33 15.88 -8.31 7.88
N VAL A 34 16.10 -8.09 9.18
CA VAL A 34 15.33 -7.11 9.95
C VAL A 34 15.72 -5.72 9.46
N LEU A 35 14.73 -4.93 9.03
CA LEU A 35 14.95 -3.57 8.56
C LEU A 35 15.39 -2.67 9.73
N THR A 36 16.29 -1.76 9.46
CA THR A 36 16.50 -0.63 10.37
C THR A 36 15.29 0.29 10.36
N LYS A 37 15.10 1.08 11.42
CA LYS A 37 14.01 2.08 11.48
C LYS A 37 14.00 3.01 10.26
N THR A 38 15.17 3.44 9.80
CA THR A 38 15.29 4.33 8.63
C THR A 38 14.84 3.64 7.34
N GLU A 39 15.20 2.38 7.16
CA GLU A 39 14.78 1.59 5.99
C GLU A 39 13.29 1.29 6.04
N PHE A 40 12.74 0.97 7.21
CA PHE A 40 11.32 0.76 7.41
C PHE A 40 10.50 2.01 7.06
N ILE A 41 10.91 3.19 7.57
CA ILE A 41 10.26 4.47 7.23
C ILE A 41 10.33 4.71 5.71
N ALA A 42 11.50 4.52 5.09
CA ALA A 42 11.65 4.77 3.66
C ALA A 42 10.78 3.83 2.79
N GLN A 43 10.65 2.56 3.18
CA GLN A 43 9.81 1.60 2.47
C GLN A 43 8.32 1.86 2.73
N GLY A 44 7.94 2.18 3.96
CA GLY A 44 6.56 2.51 4.29
C GLY A 44 6.11 3.79 3.58
N ASP A 45 6.92 4.85 3.57
CA ASP A 45 6.62 6.07 2.81
C ASP A 45 6.45 5.78 1.30
N ALA A 46 7.24 4.87 0.74
CA ALA A 46 7.07 4.45 -0.65
C ALA A 46 5.74 3.69 -0.88
N ILE A 47 5.31 2.86 0.08
CA ILE A 47 4.01 2.18 0.05
C ILE A 47 2.89 3.22 0.10
N CYS A 48 2.92 4.15 1.06
CA CYS A 48 1.88 5.17 1.20
C CYS A 48 1.79 6.07 -0.04
N LYS A 49 2.91 6.54 -0.56
CA LYS A 49 2.94 7.33 -1.79
C LYS A 49 2.32 6.59 -2.96
N LYS A 50 2.76 5.36 -3.20
CA LYS A 50 2.21 4.52 -4.27
C LYS A 50 0.71 4.24 -4.05
N GLY A 51 0.32 3.99 -2.81
CA GLY A 51 -1.07 3.77 -2.44
C GLY A 51 -1.94 5.00 -2.72
N SER A 52 -1.47 6.21 -2.40
CA SER A 52 -2.20 7.45 -2.72
C SER A 52 -2.39 7.63 -4.24
N GLU A 53 -1.35 7.37 -5.03
CA GLU A 53 -1.44 7.40 -6.50
C GLU A 53 -2.47 6.36 -7.02
N GLN A 54 -2.48 5.15 -6.45
CA GLN A 54 -3.43 4.10 -6.81
C GLN A 54 -4.87 4.45 -6.41
N ILE A 55 -5.09 5.04 -5.22
CA ILE A 55 -6.41 5.51 -4.77
C ILE A 55 -6.97 6.55 -5.74
N GLU A 56 -6.16 7.51 -6.19
CA GLU A 56 -6.57 8.53 -7.16
C GLU A 56 -7.00 7.88 -8.49
N ASP A 57 -6.22 6.95 -9.01
CA ASP A 57 -6.53 6.26 -10.26
C ASP A 57 -7.80 5.39 -10.13
N GLU A 58 -7.92 4.63 -9.03
CA GLU A 58 -9.07 3.75 -8.77
C GLU A 58 -10.35 4.57 -8.51
N ALA A 59 -10.26 5.69 -7.79
CA ALA A 59 -11.41 6.58 -7.56
C ALA A 59 -11.89 7.23 -8.87
N ASN A 60 -10.97 7.64 -9.74
CA ASN A 60 -11.33 8.16 -11.06
C ASN A 60 -12.00 7.08 -11.94
N ALA A 61 -11.47 5.86 -11.95
CA ALA A 61 -12.06 4.74 -12.68
C ALA A 61 -13.45 4.40 -12.13
N PHE A 62 -13.60 4.34 -10.81
CA PHE A 62 -14.89 4.10 -10.15
C PHE A 62 -15.93 5.17 -10.52
N ALA A 63 -15.51 6.44 -10.53
CA ALA A 63 -16.39 7.55 -10.91
C ALA A 63 -16.84 7.46 -12.39
N GLU A 64 -15.93 7.07 -13.30
CA GLU A 64 -16.26 6.86 -14.72
C GLU A 64 -17.22 5.69 -14.90
N GLU A 65 -17.02 4.57 -14.20
CA GLU A 65 -17.87 3.37 -14.30
C GLU A 65 -19.28 3.59 -13.76
N ASN A 66 -19.43 4.48 -12.78
CA ASN A 66 -20.71 4.77 -12.12
C ASN A 66 -21.36 6.09 -12.58
N ASP A 67 -20.85 6.72 -13.64
CA ASP A 67 -21.35 7.99 -14.19
C ASP A 67 -21.38 9.14 -13.16
N ILE A 68 -20.44 9.16 -12.20
CA ILE A 68 -20.33 10.18 -11.14
C ILE A 68 -19.70 11.48 -11.73
N ASP A 69 -20.37 12.61 -11.53
CA ASP A 69 -19.78 13.93 -11.86
C ASP A 69 -18.78 14.35 -10.78
N THR A 70 -17.50 14.09 -11.03
CA THR A 70 -16.40 14.41 -10.10
C THR A 70 -16.30 15.90 -9.71
N ASN A 71 -16.94 16.80 -10.45
CA ASN A 71 -16.98 18.23 -10.09
C ASN A 71 -18.11 18.58 -9.10
N LYS A 72 -19.12 17.71 -9.00
CA LYS A 72 -20.29 17.91 -8.13
C LYS A 72 -20.88 16.59 -7.65
N PRO A 73 -20.06 15.73 -7.01
CA PRO A 73 -20.58 14.47 -6.50
C PRO A 73 -21.62 14.74 -5.39
N THR A 74 -22.63 13.93 -5.35
CA THR A 74 -23.57 13.90 -4.20
C THR A 74 -22.88 13.29 -2.98
N LYS A 75 -23.51 13.45 -1.80
CA LYS A 75 -22.96 12.83 -0.57
C LYS A 75 -22.91 11.31 -0.69
N GLU A 76 -23.97 10.73 -1.22
CA GLU A 76 -24.07 9.27 -1.45
C GLU A 76 -22.95 8.77 -2.39
N GLU A 77 -22.70 9.47 -3.49
CA GLU A 77 -21.60 9.11 -4.41
C GLU A 77 -20.22 9.24 -3.76
N GLN A 78 -20.02 10.24 -2.89
CA GLN A 78 -18.78 10.35 -2.11
C GLN A 78 -18.61 9.18 -1.14
N GLU A 79 -19.69 8.81 -0.43
CA GLU A 79 -19.70 7.66 0.49
C GLU A 79 -19.42 6.35 -0.25
N GLU A 80 -19.93 6.15 -1.46
CA GLU A 80 -19.65 5.00 -2.31
C GLU A 80 -18.16 4.92 -2.71
N VAL A 81 -17.53 6.04 -3.06
CA VAL A 81 -16.09 6.08 -3.36
C VAL A 81 -15.26 5.79 -2.11
N ILE A 82 -15.64 6.35 -0.96
CA ILE A 82 -14.92 6.15 0.30
C ILE A 82 -14.96 4.67 0.70
N SER A 83 -16.14 4.07 0.76
CA SER A 83 -16.29 2.67 1.17
C SER A 83 -15.81 1.67 0.12
N GLY A 84 -15.99 1.97 -1.16
CA GLY A 84 -15.66 1.07 -2.25
C GLY A 84 -14.20 1.14 -2.74
N VAL A 85 -13.52 2.26 -2.53
CA VAL A 85 -12.16 2.48 -3.01
C VAL A 85 -11.20 2.80 -1.88
N LEU A 86 -11.47 3.86 -1.09
CA LEU A 86 -10.53 4.36 -0.09
C LEU A 86 -10.31 3.36 1.05
N GLY A 87 -11.37 2.83 1.66
CA GLY A 87 -11.27 1.84 2.74
C GLY A 87 -10.44 0.63 2.34
N PRO A 88 -10.81 -0.13 1.28
CA PRO A 88 -10.05 -1.29 0.81
C PRO A 88 -8.59 -0.98 0.44
N ALA A 89 -8.32 0.19 -0.13
CA ALA A 89 -6.97 0.59 -0.49
C ALA A 89 -6.09 0.87 0.74
N LEU A 90 -6.65 1.49 1.78
CA LEU A 90 -5.95 1.72 3.05
C LEU A 90 -5.72 0.41 3.81
N GLN A 91 -6.67 -0.52 3.78
CA GLN A 91 -6.47 -1.87 4.34
C GLN A 91 -5.29 -2.56 3.67
N LYS A 92 -5.21 -2.51 2.35
CA LYS A 92 -4.07 -3.05 1.59
C LYS A 92 -2.74 -2.37 1.97
N GLN A 93 -2.72 -1.05 2.17
CA GLN A 93 -1.53 -0.35 2.61
C GLN A 93 -1.09 -0.81 4.01
N ALA A 94 -2.03 -1.02 4.93
CA ALA A 94 -1.74 -1.56 6.26
C ALA A 94 -1.08 -2.94 6.17
N ASP A 95 -1.62 -3.83 5.33
CA ASP A 95 -1.06 -5.16 5.07
C ASP A 95 0.37 -5.07 4.49
N GLU A 96 0.59 -4.20 3.51
CA GLU A 96 1.91 -4.01 2.87
C GLU A 96 2.94 -3.45 3.87
N ILE A 97 2.56 -2.51 4.74
CA ILE A 97 3.43 -1.97 5.81
C ILE A 97 3.73 -3.05 6.86
N SER A 98 2.71 -3.80 7.28
CA SER A 98 2.85 -4.92 8.21
C SER A 98 3.83 -5.99 7.69
N ALA A 99 3.76 -6.28 6.39
CA ALA A 99 4.61 -7.27 5.72
C ALA A 99 6.10 -6.87 5.67
N LEU A 100 6.45 -5.60 5.90
CA LEU A 100 7.85 -5.17 6.00
C LEU A 100 8.56 -5.76 7.23
N GLY A 101 7.80 -6.16 8.25
CA GLY A 101 8.34 -6.57 9.54
C GLY A 101 8.86 -5.38 10.35
N ALA A 102 8.59 -5.40 11.64
CA ALA A 102 8.97 -4.31 12.54
C ALA A 102 10.50 -4.22 12.71
N PRO A 103 11.08 -3.01 12.78
CA PRO A 103 12.48 -2.83 13.19
C PRO A 103 12.68 -3.23 14.65
N ASP A 104 13.88 -3.73 14.97
CA ASP A 104 14.23 -4.14 16.34
C ASP A 104 13.96 -3.03 17.37
N GLY A 105 13.15 -3.33 18.38
CA GLY A 105 12.80 -2.42 19.48
C GLY A 105 11.74 -1.36 19.11
N GLU A 106 11.13 -1.45 17.94
CA GLU A 106 10.04 -0.58 17.50
C GLU A 106 8.72 -1.36 17.25
N GLU A 107 8.68 -2.64 17.63
CA GLU A 107 7.57 -3.56 17.33
C GLU A 107 6.21 -3.00 17.81
N GLU A 108 6.12 -2.58 19.08
CA GLU A 108 4.88 -2.04 19.65
C GLU A 108 4.40 -0.78 18.91
N LYS A 109 5.33 0.04 18.42
CA LYS A 109 4.96 1.28 17.69
C LYS A 109 4.49 1.00 16.27
N THR A 110 5.15 0.07 15.59
CA THR A 110 4.76 -0.33 14.24
C THR A 110 3.42 -1.06 14.24
N GLU A 111 3.21 -1.98 15.19
CA GLU A 111 1.92 -2.62 15.39
C GLU A 111 0.79 -1.61 15.68
N ALA A 112 1.07 -0.61 16.52
CA ALA A 112 0.07 0.42 16.84
C ALA A 112 -0.28 1.30 15.63
N ILE A 113 0.67 1.57 14.73
CA ILE A 113 0.42 2.32 13.48
C ILE A 113 -0.46 1.49 12.55
N VAL A 114 -0.07 0.23 12.31
CA VAL A 114 -0.82 -0.68 11.43
C VAL A 114 -2.24 -0.87 11.96
N ALA A 115 -2.41 -1.21 13.24
CA ALA A 115 -3.72 -1.40 13.85
C ALA A 115 -4.60 -0.13 13.80
N ALA A 116 -4.02 1.06 13.93
CA ALA A 116 -4.77 2.31 13.80
C ALA A 116 -5.20 2.56 12.34
N LEU A 117 -4.37 2.21 11.37
CA LEU A 117 -4.70 2.34 9.95
C LEU A 117 -5.79 1.33 9.55
N GLU A 118 -5.68 0.07 9.98
CA GLU A 118 -6.71 -0.96 9.78
C GLU A 118 -8.05 -0.53 10.37
N SER A 119 -8.05 -0.05 11.63
CA SER A 119 -9.28 0.42 12.28
C SER A 119 -9.92 1.59 11.56
N GLY A 120 -9.12 2.55 11.07
CA GLY A 120 -9.62 3.67 10.29
C GLY A 120 -10.18 3.23 8.92
N ALA A 121 -9.54 2.28 8.26
CA ALA A 121 -10.00 1.71 7.01
C ALA A 121 -11.35 0.97 7.18
N GLU A 122 -11.48 0.15 8.23
CA GLU A 122 -12.74 -0.52 8.58
C GLU A 122 -13.87 0.49 8.85
N GLU A 123 -13.59 1.56 9.59
CA GLU A 123 -14.57 2.62 9.87
C GLU A 123 -15.04 3.31 8.58
N LEU A 124 -14.13 3.54 7.62
CA LEU A 124 -14.47 4.12 6.32
C LEU A 124 -15.31 3.18 5.44
N GLU A 125 -15.15 1.88 5.57
CA GLU A 125 -15.99 0.90 4.88
C GLU A 125 -17.40 0.80 5.51
N ASP A 126 -17.48 0.82 6.85
CA ASP A 126 -18.71 0.64 7.60
C ASP A 126 -19.54 1.93 7.70
N ASP A 127 -18.91 3.07 7.90
CA ASP A 127 -19.54 4.40 8.02
C ASP A 127 -18.74 5.48 7.27
N PRO A 128 -18.77 5.46 5.92
CA PRO A 128 -18.00 6.40 5.09
C PRO A 128 -18.36 7.86 5.32
N GLY A 129 -19.55 8.13 5.87
CA GLY A 129 -20.00 9.48 6.19
C GLY A 129 -19.14 10.18 7.23
N THR A 130 -18.44 9.44 8.09
CA THR A 130 -17.56 10.01 9.13
C THR A 130 -16.41 10.84 8.56
N LEU A 131 -15.88 10.49 7.37
CA LEU A 131 -14.85 11.27 6.69
C LEU A 131 -15.39 12.63 6.15
N LEU A 132 -16.69 12.72 5.91
CA LEU A 132 -17.34 13.91 5.34
C LEU A 132 -17.83 14.89 6.43
N GLU A 133 -17.66 14.55 7.70
CA GLU A 133 -18.07 15.40 8.81
C GLU A 133 -17.04 16.51 9.08
N GLU A 134 -17.50 17.76 9.14
CA GLU A 134 -16.61 18.92 9.37
C GLU A 134 -16.09 19.04 10.82
N SER A 135 -16.60 18.24 11.74
CA SER A 135 -16.28 18.36 13.16
C SER A 135 -16.09 17.01 13.83
N GLY A 136 -14.92 16.78 14.30
CA GLY A 136 -14.58 15.56 15.05
C GLY A 136 -13.14 15.10 14.80
N THR A 137 -12.81 13.97 15.39
CA THR A 137 -11.60 13.22 15.07
C THR A 137 -11.94 12.34 13.88
N GLY A 138 -11.22 12.49 12.77
CA GLY A 138 -11.42 11.67 11.59
C GLY A 138 -10.96 10.22 11.80
N PRO A 139 -11.48 9.27 11.01
CA PRO A 139 -11.12 7.84 11.13
C PRO A 139 -9.62 7.57 11.07
N LEU A 140 -8.87 8.40 10.33
CA LEU A 140 -7.43 8.24 10.09
C LEU A 140 -6.54 9.07 11.03
N ASP A 141 -7.08 9.98 11.83
CA ASP A 141 -6.30 10.89 12.66
C ASP A 141 -5.33 10.16 13.60
N LYS A 142 -5.78 9.05 14.16
CA LYS A 142 -4.93 8.25 15.05
C LYS A 142 -3.76 7.61 14.32
N ALA A 143 -4.00 7.09 13.14
CA ALA A 143 -2.96 6.51 12.28
C ALA A 143 -1.94 7.59 11.87
N ASN A 144 -2.44 8.75 11.41
CA ASN A 144 -1.61 9.89 11.01
C ASN A 144 -0.76 10.41 12.16
N GLU A 145 -1.34 10.57 13.36
CA GLU A 145 -0.60 10.98 14.56
C GLU A 145 0.55 10.02 14.88
N LEU A 146 0.28 8.72 14.87
CA LEU A 146 1.27 7.70 15.19
C LEU A 146 2.35 7.60 14.11
N ALA A 147 1.99 7.64 12.84
CA ALA A 147 2.90 7.63 11.71
C ALA A 147 3.86 8.84 11.74
N ASN A 148 3.32 10.04 11.94
CA ASN A 148 4.10 11.27 12.09
C ASN A 148 5.08 11.21 13.27
N LYS A 149 4.64 10.72 14.44
CA LYS A 149 5.50 10.54 15.62
C LYS A 149 6.59 9.50 15.40
N PHE A 150 6.33 8.48 14.62
CA PHE A 150 7.30 7.46 14.28
C PHE A 150 8.38 7.99 13.34
N GLY A 151 8.01 8.94 12.46
CA GLY A 151 8.90 9.64 11.55
C GLY A 151 8.57 9.46 10.07
N PHE A 152 7.44 8.85 9.74
CA PHE A 152 6.90 8.82 8.36
C PHE A 152 6.60 10.24 7.88
N LYS A 153 6.65 10.42 6.56
CA LYS A 153 6.42 11.70 5.90
C LYS A 153 5.26 11.63 4.90
N GLU A 154 5.12 10.49 4.25
CA GLU A 154 4.05 10.26 3.28
C GLU A 154 2.83 9.61 3.94
N CYS A 155 3.06 8.63 4.84
CA CYS A 155 1.96 7.93 5.53
C CYS A 155 1.20 8.74 6.59
N GLY A 156 1.66 9.92 6.95
CA GLY A 156 1.00 10.76 7.98
C GLY A 156 0.49 12.09 7.40
N GLN A 157 0.32 12.19 6.08
CA GLN A 157 -0.19 13.40 5.43
C GLN A 157 -1.72 13.37 5.37
N GLU A 158 -2.35 14.48 5.77
CA GLU A 158 -3.78 14.76 5.62
C GLU A 158 -4.09 15.29 4.21
#